data_8939e1acd5e7e8c5ab59defa941bd289
#
_entry.id   8939e1acd5e7e8c5ab59defa941bd289
#
_cell.length_a   1.000
_cell.length_b   1.000
_cell.length_c   1.000
_cell.angle_alpha   90.00
_cell.angle_beta   90.00
_cell.angle_gamma   90.00
#
_symmetry.space_group_name_H-M   'P 1'
#
loop_
_entity.id
_entity.type
_entity.pdbx_description
1 polymer ?
#
loop_
_entity_poly.entity_id
_entity_poly.type
_entity_poly.pdbx_seq_one_letter_code
_entity_poly.pdbx_strand_id
1 'polypeptide(L)'
;MFKESIHLELKKEYVKDILKTVIAFANTSGGKIYIGIDDDGKVLGVQRLDTDILKLSNSIRDSIKPDITLFASILVEKIDGNDVIVVDVQKGASS
;
A
#
# COMPACT_ATOMS: atom_id res chain seq x y z
N MET A 1 9.08 -14.94 4.54
CA MET A 1 9.47 -14.45 3.21
C MET A 1 8.27 -13.83 2.52
N PHE A 2 8.45 -12.66 1.93
CA PHE A 2 7.36 -11.95 1.27
C PHE A 2 7.12 -12.52 -0.12
N LYS A 3 5.85 -12.76 -0.44
CA LYS A 3 5.48 -13.32 -1.73
C LYS A 3 4.12 -12.76 -2.12
N GLU A 4 4.02 -12.26 -3.34
CA GLU A 4 2.74 -11.71 -3.81
C GLU A 4 1.65 -12.77 -3.85
N SER A 5 0.43 -12.31 -3.60
CA SER A 5 -0.78 -13.14 -3.63
C SER A 5 -1.97 -12.24 -3.94
N ILE A 6 -3.19 -12.79 -3.88
CA ILE A 6 -4.40 -11.98 -4.09
C ILE A 6 -4.61 -10.97 -2.96
N HIS A 7 -3.90 -11.11 -1.83
CA HIS A 7 -4.02 -10.22 -0.67
C HIS A 7 -2.73 -9.49 -0.36
N LEU A 8 -1.71 -9.64 -1.17
CA LEU A 8 -0.39 -9.05 -0.88
C LEU A 8 0.26 -8.59 -2.18
N GLU A 9 0.59 -7.31 -2.23
CA GLU A 9 1.30 -6.71 -3.34
C GLU A 9 2.64 -6.19 -2.86
N LEU A 10 3.70 -6.45 -3.61
CA LEU A 10 5.03 -5.96 -3.30
C LEU A 10 5.41 -4.90 -4.33
N LYS A 11 5.89 -3.77 -3.85
CA LYS A 11 6.36 -2.67 -4.69
C LYS A 11 7.74 -2.26 -4.21
N LYS A 12 8.68 -2.19 -5.15
CA LYS A 12 10.06 -1.82 -4.84
C LYS A 12 10.14 -0.37 -4.37
N GLU A 13 9.30 0.49 -4.94
CA GLU A 13 9.25 1.91 -4.61
C GLU A 13 7.85 2.45 -4.85
N TYR A 14 7.60 3.69 -4.38
CA TYR A 14 6.31 4.32 -4.60
C TYR A 14 6.13 4.63 -6.09
N VAL A 15 5.01 4.20 -6.66
CA VAL A 15 4.58 4.55 -8.01
C VAL A 15 3.08 4.84 -7.98
N LYS A 16 2.60 5.67 -8.91
CA LYS A 16 1.19 6.07 -8.95
C LYS A 16 0.24 4.89 -9.12
N ASP A 17 0.69 3.82 -9.75
CA ASP A 17 -0.13 2.62 -9.95
C ASP A 17 -0.55 1.95 -8.65
N ILE A 18 0.10 2.28 -7.54
CA ILE A 18 -0.28 1.76 -6.23
C ILE A 18 -1.75 2.05 -5.93
N LEU A 19 -2.25 3.20 -6.37
CA LEU A 19 -3.64 3.56 -6.14
C LEU A 19 -4.61 2.58 -6.79
N LYS A 20 -4.27 2.08 -7.97
CA LYS A 20 -5.11 1.06 -8.63
C LYS A 20 -5.20 -0.20 -7.78
N THR A 21 -4.09 -0.60 -7.18
CA THR A 21 -4.06 -1.76 -6.31
C THR A 21 -4.88 -1.53 -5.03
N VAL A 22 -4.77 -0.32 -4.46
CA VAL A 22 -5.58 0.05 -3.29
C VAL A 22 -7.07 -0.10 -3.60
N ILE A 23 -7.50 0.43 -4.73
CA ILE A 23 -8.91 0.36 -5.14
C ILE A 23 -9.33 -1.08 -5.40
N ALA A 24 -8.46 -1.86 -6.05
CA ALA A 24 -8.76 -3.26 -6.32
C ALA A 24 -8.93 -4.05 -5.03
N PHE A 25 -8.06 -3.84 -4.04
CA PHE A 25 -8.17 -4.49 -2.74
C PHE A 25 -9.45 -4.08 -2.02
N ALA A 26 -9.79 -2.79 -2.06
CA ALA A 26 -11.02 -2.30 -1.42
C ALA A 26 -12.27 -2.92 -2.03
N ASN A 27 -12.24 -3.20 -3.31
CA ASN A 27 -13.38 -3.78 -4.04
C ASN A 27 -13.45 -5.30 -3.98
N THR A 28 -12.46 -5.94 -3.41
CA THR A 28 -12.42 -7.40 -3.28
C THR A 28 -12.41 -7.78 -1.80
N SER A 29 -11.38 -8.43 -1.34
CA SER A 29 -11.32 -8.92 0.03
C SER A 29 -10.28 -8.21 0.88
N GLY A 30 -9.78 -7.07 0.40
CA GLY A 30 -8.74 -6.34 1.10
C GLY A 30 -7.36 -6.90 0.80
N GLY A 31 -6.34 -6.28 1.38
CA GLY A 31 -4.97 -6.73 1.21
C GLY A 31 -3.98 -5.72 1.72
N LYS A 32 -2.73 -6.07 1.61
CA LYS A 32 -1.63 -5.21 2.03
C LYS A 32 -0.68 -4.96 0.88
N ILE A 33 -0.18 -3.74 0.82
CA ILE A 33 0.84 -3.35 -0.16
C ILE A 33 2.09 -2.99 0.64
N TYR A 34 3.19 -3.66 0.35
CA TYR A 34 4.49 -3.35 0.96
C TYR A 34 5.32 -2.57 -0.05
N ILE A 35 5.71 -1.36 0.32
CA ILE A 35 6.53 -0.49 -0.51
C ILE A 35 7.95 -0.48 0.07
N GLY A 36 8.91 -0.90 -0.72
CA GLY A 36 10.29 -1.10 -0.30
C GLY A 36 10.72 -2.54 -0.31
N ILE A 37 9.95 -3.41 -0.95
CA ILE A 37 10.26 -4.85 -1.10
C ILE A 37 10.14 -5.18 -2.58
N ASP A 38 11.15 -5.84 -3.14
CA ASP A 38 11.13 -6.17 -4.56
C ASP A 38 10.33 -7.45 -4.84
N ASP A 39 10.23 -7.79 -6.12
CA ASP A 39 9.42 -8.94 -6.56
C ASP A 39 9.95 -10.27 -6.04
N ASP A 40 11.22 -10.33 -5.68
CA ASP A 40 11.82 -11.54 -5.13
C ASP A 40 11.61 -11.63 -3.61
N GLY A 41 10.98 -10.64 -3.03
CA GLY A 41 10.75 -10.58 -1.59
C GLY A 41 11.90 -9.97 -0.82
N LYS A 42 12.88 -9.40 -1.52
CA LYS A 42 14.03 -8.77 -0.86
C LYS A 42 13.64 -7.40 -0.32
N VAL A 43 13.96 -7.16 0.94
CA VAL A 43 13.65 -5.89 1.59
C VAL A 43 14.72 -4.88 1.23
N LEU A 44 14.32 -3.82 0.51
CA LEU A 44 15.22 -2.76 0.08
C LEU A 44 15.08 -1.50 0.93
N GLY A 45 13.89 -1.29 1.48
CA GLY A 45 13.58 -0.09 2.23
C GLY A 45 13.21 1.08 1.34
N VAL A 46 12.69 2.13 1.96
CA VAL A 46 12.27 3.37 1.32
C VAL A 46 13.22 4.48 1.74
N GLN A 47 13.80 5.19 0.77
CA GLN A 47 14.79 6.24 1.07
C GLN A 47 14.15 7.57 1.43
N ARG A 48 13.00 7.88 0.84
CA ARG A 48 12.29 9.14 1.07
C ARG A 48 10.98 8.89 1.78
N LEU A 49 11.09 8.37 2.99
CA LEU A 49 9.94 7.89 3.75
C LEU A 49 8.86 8.96 3.89
N ASP A 50 9.23 10.14 4.39
CA ASP A 50 8.24 11.20 4.63
C ASP A 50 7.59 11.69 3.35
N THR A 51 8.39 11.83 2.29
CA THR A 51 7.88 12.28 0.98
C THR A 51 6.92 11.26 0.40
N ASP A 52 7.27 9.99 0.46
CA ASP A 52 6.44 8.92 -0.10
C ASP A 52 5.15 8.75 0.67
N ILE A 53 5.20 8.85 2.00
CA ILE A 53 3.99 8.80 2.83
C ILE A 53 3.06 9.96 2.48
N LEU A 54 3.62 11.17 2.30
CA LEU A 54 2.81 12.33 1.96
C LEU A 54 2.14 12.16 0.60
N LYS A 55 2.90 11.72 -0.41
CA LYS A 55 2.35 11.48 -1.74
C LYS A 55 1.25 10.44 -1.71
N LEU A 56 1.49 9.37 -0.99
CA LEU A 56 0.52 8.27 -0.87
C LEU A 56 -0.75 8.73 -0.17
N SER A 57 -0.60 9.46 0.95
CA SER A 57 -1.74 9.98 1.70
C SER A 57 -2.58 10.92 0.84
N ASN A 58 -1.91 11.81 0.09
CA ASN A 58 -2.62 12.75 -0.78
C ASN A 58 -3.34 12.03 -1.91
N SER A 59 -2.69 11.02 -2.51
CA SER A 59 -3.29 10.26 -3.61
C SER A 59 -4.54 9.50 -3.14
N ILE A 60 -4.47 8.89 -1.98
CA ILE A 60 -5.61 8.16 -1.43
C ILE A 60 -6.75 9.13 -1.12
N ARG A 61 -6.44 10.24 -0.46
CA ARG A 61 -7.46 11.24 -0.11
C ARG A 61 -8.14 11.81 -1.36
N ASP A 62 -7.35 12.15 -2.38
CA ASP A 62 -7.88 12.79 -3.59
C ASP A 62 -8.71 11.82 -4.44
N SER A 63 -8.56 10.52 -4.22
CA SER A 63 -9.25 9.50 -5.00
C SER A 63 -10.52 9.01 -4.34
N ILE A 64 -10.77 9.41 -3.09
CA ILE A 64 -11.98 9.02 -2.38
C ILE A 64 -13.13 9.84 -2.87
N LYS A 65 -14.12 9.18 -3.46
CA LYS A 65 -15.37 9.84 -3.84
C LYS A 65 -16.31 9.80 -2.63
N PRO A 66 -17.23 10.78 -2.52
CA PRO A 66 -18.10 10.85 -1.34
C PRO A 66 -18.93 9.60 -1.08
N ASP A 67 -19.22 8.84 -2.13
CA ASP A 67 -20.07 7.65 -2.04
C ASP A 67 -19.28 6.35 -1.87
N ILE A 68 -17.94 6.45 -1.78
CA ILE A 68 -17.08 5.28 -1.61
C ILE A 68 -16.40 5.36 -0.25
N THR A 69 -16.59 4.34 0.54
CA THR A 69 -15.88 4.22 1.81
C THR A 69 -14.61 3.42 1.57
N LEU A 70 -13.48 4.04 1.82
CA LEU A 70 -12.17 3.41 1.67
C LEU A 70 -11.53 3.33 3.05
N PHE A 71 -11.23 2.12 3.49
CA PHE A 71 -10.52 1.89 4.74
C PHE A 71 -9.09 1.47 4.42
N ALA A 72 -8.21 2.43 4.41
CA ALA A 72 -6.79 2.20 4.15
C ALA A 72 -5.96 2.90 5.23
N SER A 73 -5.03 2.16 5.81
CA SER A 73 -4.10 2.68 6.80
C SER A 73 -2.70 2.64 6.23
N ILE A 74 -1.92 3.68 6.49
CA ILE A 74 -0.52 3.76 6.08
C ILE A 74 0.32 3.58 7.33
N LEU A 75 1.15 2.54 7.33
CA LEU A 75 1.98 2.19 8.46
C LEU A 75 3.43 2.12 8.01
N VAL A 76 4.34 2.26 8.94
CA VAL A 76 5.76 2.07 8.69
C VAL A 76 6.23 0.91 9.53
N GLU A 77 6.85 -0.07 8.90
CA GLU A 77 7.46 -1.20 9.60
C GLU A 77 8.96 -1.20 9.34
N LYS A 78 9.72 -1.51 10.38
CA LYS A 78 11.15 -1.72 10.22
C LYS A 78 11.37 -3.22 10.02
N ILE A 79 11.86 -3.59 8.84
CA ILE A 79 12.09 -4.98 8.48
C ILE A 79 13.55 -5.11 8.06
N ASP A 80 14.27 -5.99 8.74
CA ASP A 80 15.72 -6.19 8.46
C ASP A 80 16.50 -4.87 8.51
N GLY A 81 16.11 -3.96 9.42
CA GLY A 81 16.77 -2.68 9.58
C GLY A 81 16.36 -1.62 8.57
N ASN A 82 15.44 -1.92 7.67
CA ASN A 82 14.98 -1.00 6.64
C ASN A 82 13.55 -0.54 6.88
N ASP A 83 13.27 0.72 6.57
CA ASP A 83 11.91 1.25 6.69
C ASP A 83 11.10 0.85 5.47
N VAL A 84 9.97 0.21 5.72
CA VAL A 84 9.05 -0.24 4.68
C VAL A 84 7.68 0.37 4.95
N ILE A 85 7.05 0.90 3.92
CA ILE A 85 5.69 1.45 4.04
C ILE A 85 4.71 0.31 3.79
N VAL A 86 3.74 0.16 4.68
CA VAL A 86 2.69 -0.84 4.54
C VAL A 86 1.36 -0.12 4.39
N VAL A 87 0.68 -0.38 3.29
CA VAL A 87 -0.67 0.12 3.09
C VAL A 87 -1.61 -1.04 3.35
N ASP A 88 -2.37 -0.93 4.44
CA ASP A 88 -3.31 -1.96 4.84
C ASP A 88 -4.70 -1.54 4.38
N VAL A 89 -5.23 -2.25 3.40
CA VAL A 89 -6.51 -1.94 2.79
C VAL A 89 -7.53 -2.96 3.23
N GLN A 90 -8.61 -2.49 3.84
CA GLN A 90 -9.70 -3.37 4.21
C GLN A 90 -10.74 -3.39 3.10
N LYS A 91 -11.48 -4.48 3.02
CA LYS A 91 -12.61 -4.55 2.11
C LYS A 91 -13.54 -3.39 2.42
N GLY A 92 -13.88 -2.62 1.41
CA GLY A 92 -14.79 -1.51 1.55
C GLY A 92 -16.19 -2.00 1.93
N ALA A 93 -16.92 -1.13 2.62
CA ALA A 93 -18.31 -1.41 2.93
C ALA A 93 -19.07 -1.32 1.61
N SER A 94 -19.32 -2.47 1.01
CA SER A 94 -20.20 -2.50 -0.15
C SER A 94 -21.62 -2.54 0.34
N SER A 95 -22.32 -1.57 -0.02
CA SER A 95 -23.75 -1.62 0.15
C SER A 95 -24.36 -2.45 -0.96
#